data_fceac3a104552501189458b96a63fb98
#
_entry.id   fceac3a104552501189458b96a63fb98
#
_cell.length_a   1.000
_cell.length_b   1.000
_cell.length_c   1.000
_cell.angle_alpha   90.00
_cell.angle_beta   90.00
_cell.angle_gamma   90.00
#
_symmetry.space_group_name_H-M   'P 1'
#
loop_
_entity.id
_entity.type
_entity.pdbx_description
1 polymer ?
#
loop_
_entity_poly.entity_id
_entity_poly.type
_entity_poly.pdbx_seq_one_letter_code
_entity_poly.pdbx_strand_id
1 'polypeptide(L)'
;MAAWAAGLAFVVPVELERWRDAAGDGVEAVLVGINIDTAPYLLWLVLGLLLAPWRFERLLATGTRTGRLAAWWTAPAGRGGVGVAISVLLVGATSLTASLHVASYPVAGPGAAEFGSLPPAFHDEYSYLFQARTFAEGQWVNTSHTSAARLFDQMHVLNDDGVFASRYFPGVGAWMAPFVAWEKPTWGHFLAGLITAVAILGVGRELAGNGVGLLAGLLTAAAPGMALFSNLLLSHHPALAGLSVFVYGFLRMQRSGTAVFGLVAGFGLTLAMLCRPLTAAAMGLPFGCWLAWWWIRGGDDISADRRRRHVACVGVPVLLGMAVMGWYNHQLTGDWATTPYRVFTDKHTPRHIFGFDNVVHGEQRIAEMDAASRERVLEHYDRWAENLDGELAVRNVVSRVIESGKWTVGLVTLLMTSVVLLVGFLFGALPLPGRRWLPIVLAIVSLHLAHVPYWYAGIMNWHYVFESGPFWCLLVAGVTVGLWQVAGRVGRPGLALAWSGLLLVSPVTSYQSFEPVWSPSRIGLAVGEVGFARKKHEEFRSLVRQRVKEDRALVLVDPDPADRHIDFVVNEPTLDAAVLVGRYVPKVVPLSKVLGAFPQRRVFVFEAQTGRLREVRR
;
A
#
# COMPACT_ATOMS: atom_id res chain seq x y z
N MET A 1 -24.41 6.95 -21.16
CA MET A 1 -23.94 6.74 -22.56
C MET A 1 -22.50 7.20 -22.75
N ALA A 2 -22.13 8.47 -22.39
CA ALA A 2 -20.75 8.94 -22.55
C ALA A 2 -19.67 8.04 -21.90
N ALA A 3 -19.90 7.59 -20.67
CA ALA A 3 -19.00 6.66 -19.99
C ALA A 3 -18.89 5.31 -20.70
N TRP A 4 -19.99 4.81 -21.26
CA TRP A 4 -20.00 3.55 -22.05
C TRP A 4 -19.20 3.71 -23.34
N ALA A 5 -19.39 4.83 -24.04
CA ALA A 5 -18.61 5.15 -25.24
C ALA A 5 -17.10 5.28 -24.90
N ALA A 6 -16.76 5.91 -23.79
CA ALA A 6 -15.37 6.01 -23.32
C ALA A 6 -14.76 4.64 -22.99
N GLY A 7 -15.51 3.77 -22.31
CA GLY A 7 -15.07 2.39 -22.05
C GLY A 7 -14.79 1.61 -23.33
N LEU A 8 -15.72 1.65 -24.30
CA LEU A 8 -15.52 1.00 -25.59
C LEU A 8 -14.37 1.61 -26.39
N ALA A 9 -14.26 2.96 -26.41
CA ALA A 9 -13.17 3.65 -27.11
C ALA A 9 -11.79 3.31 -26.53
N PHE A 10 -11.71 2.97 -25.25
CA PHE A 10 -10.47 2.49 -24.63
C PHE A 10 -10.19 1.01 -24.94
N VAL A 11 -11.19 0.13 -24.76
CA VAL A 11 -10.99 -1.34 -24.82
C VAL A 11 -10.88 -1.86 -26.25
N VAL A 12 -11.70 -1.35 -27.17
CA VAL A 12 -11.78 -1.87 -28.55
C VAL A 12 -10.46 -1.76 -29.32
N PRO A 13 -9.74 -0.62 -29.33
CA PRO A 13 -8.46 -0.53 -30.02
C PRO A 13 -7.41 -1.52 -29.47
N VAL A 14 -7.31 -1.64 -28.13
CA VAL A 14 -6.37 -2.57 -27.46
C VAL A 14 -6.65 -4.02 -27.87
N GLU A 15 -7.93 -4.43 -27.86
CA GLU A 15 -8.30 -5.80 -28.23
C GLU A 15 -8.13 -6.04 -29.75
N LEU A 16 -8.42 -5.06 -30.60
CA LEU A 16 -8.20 -5.17 -32.03
C LEU A 16 -6.71 -5.31 -32.39
N GLU A 17 -5.84 -4.57 -31.70
CA GLU A 17 -4.39 -4.70 -31.86
C GLU A 17 -3.93 -6.10 -31.43
N ARG A 18 -4.32 -6.55 -30.24
CA ARG A 18 -4.03 -7.90 -29.74
C ARG A 18 -4.52 -9.01 -30.72
N TRP A 19 -5.73 -8.89 -31.25
CA TRP A 19 -6.27 -9.87 -32.20
C TRP A 19 -5.51 -9.83 -33.51
N ARG A 20 -5.09 -8.67 -34.00
CA ARG A 20 -4.30 -8.53 -35.21
C ARG A 20 -2.93 -9.20 -35.06
N ASP A 21 -2.28 -8.98 -33.92
CA ASP A 21 -0.97 -9.57 -33.60
C ASP A 21 -1.07 -11.10 -33.50
N ALA A 22 -2.15 -11.61 -32.87
CA ALA A 22 -2.39 -13.04 -32.72
C ALA A 22 -2.93 -13.73 -33.99
N ALA A 23 -3.47 -13.01 -34.98
CA ALA A 23 -4.13 -13.58 -36.14
C ALA A 23 -3.18 -14.40 -37.04
N GLY A 24 -1.86 -14.15 -36.99
CA GLY A 24 -0.84 -14.92 -37.68
C GLY A 24 -0.65 -16.34 -37.15
N ASP A 25 -0.98 -16.56 -35.86
CA ASP A 25 -0.71 -17.81 -35.13
C ASP A 25 -1.96 -18.71 -34.98
N GLY A 26 -3.08 -18.33 -35.61
CA GLY A 26 -4.33 -19.09 -35.61
C GLY A 26 -5.34 -18.71 -34.53
N VAL A 27 -6.54 -19.34 -34.57
CA VAL A 27 -7.65 -19.00 -33.65
C VAL A 27 -7.31 -19.28 -32.19
N GLU A 28 -6.48 -20.29 -31.93
CA GLU A 28 -6.03 -20.59 -30.55
C GLU A 28 -5.23 -19.44 -29.95
N ALA A 29 -4.35 -18.80 -30.73
CA ALA A 29 -3.55 -17.68 -30.25
C ALA A 29 -4.40 -16.45 -29.90
N VAL A 30 -5.53 -16.25 -30.58
CA VAL A 30 -6.50 -15.19 -30.24
C VAL A 30 -7.17 -15.44 -28.89
N LEU A 31 -7.36 -16.71 -28.50
CA LEU A 31 -7.99 -17.13 -27.26
C LEU A 31 -6.96 -17.29 -26.11
N VAL A 32 -5.70 -17.52 -26.44
CA VAL A 32 -4.59 -17.62 -25.48
C VAL A 32 -4.04 -16.21 -25.20
N GLY A 33 -3.70 -15.91 -23.95
CA GLY A 33 -3.15 -14.61 -23.58
C GLY A 33 -4.16 -13.47 -23.55
N ILE A 34 -5.40 -13.75 -23.13
CA ILE A 34 -6.41 -12.72 -22.89
C ILE A 34 -5.88 -11.67 -21.92
N ASN A 35 -5.97 -10.40 -22.31
CA ASN A 35 -5.67 -9.30 -21.43
C ASN A 35 -6.81 -9.13 -20.41
N ILE A 36 -6.54 -9.44 -19.14
CA ILE A 36 -7.52 -9.38 -18.04
C ILE A 36 -8.02 -7.95 -17.77
N ASP A 37 -7.33 -6.92 -18.25
CA ASP A 37 -7.71 -5.52 -18.07
C ASP A 37 -8.67 -5.03 -19.16
N THR A 38 -8.81 -5.76 -20.27
CA THR A 38 -9.59 -5.31 -21.44
C THR A 38 -10.62 -6.33 -21.92
N ALA A 39 -10.26 -7.56 -22.21
CA ALA A 39 -11.15 -8.54 -22.83
C ALA A 39 -12.43 -8.86 -22.03
N PRO A 40 -12.37 -9.12 -20.69
CA PRO A 40 -13.57 -9.33 -19.89
C PRO A 40 -14.47 -8.09 -19.83
N TYR A 41 -13.85 -6.90 -19.85
CA TYR A 41 -14.58 -5.63 -19.89
C TYR A 41 -15.26 -5.41 -21.24
N LEU A 42 -14.61 -5.73 -22.37
CA LEU A 42 -15.24 -5.66 -23.69
C LEU A 42 -16.48 -6.54 -23.75
N LEU A 43 -16.36 -7.80 -23.31
CA LEU A 43 -17.51 -8.72 -23.25
C LEU A 43 -18.65 -8.12 -22.42
N TRP A 44 -18.34 -7.59 -21.23
CA TRP A 44 -19.34 -7.00 -20.36
C TRP A 44 -19.94 -5.70 -20.91
N LEU A 45 -19.15 -4.85 -21.56
CA LEU A 45 -19.62 -3.62 -22.20
C LEU A 45 -20.61 -3.93 -23.32
N VAL A 46 -20.35 -4.96 -24.15
CA VAL A 46 -21.27 -5.41 -25.21
C VAL A 46 -22.56 -5.98 -24.60
N LEU A 47 -22.48 -6.88 -23.61
CA LEU A 47 -23.63 -7.42 -22.90
C LEU A 47 -24.45 -6.31 -22.22
N GLY A 48 -23.79 -5.30 -21.64
CA GLY A 48 -24.43 -4.16 -21.02
C GLY A 48 -25.28 -3.33 -21.99
N LEU A 49 -24.87 -3.20 -23.25
CA LEU A 49 -25.68 -2.55 -24.28
C LEU A 49 -26.99 -3.32 -24.54
N LEU A 50 -26.97 -4.65 -24.45
CA LEU A 50 -28.16 -5.49 -24.59
C LEU A 50 -29.09 -5.38 -23.39
N LEU A 51 -28.54 -5.16 -22.18
CA LEU A 51 -29.31 -4.99 -20.95
C LEU A 51 -29.89 -3.58 -20.78
N ALA A 52 -29.27 -2.57 -21.38
CA ALA A 52 -29.63 -1.16 -21.23
C ALA A 52 -31.12 -0.84 -21.51
N PRO A 53 -31.79 -1.41 -22.55
CA PRO A 53 -33.19 -1.13 -22.84
C PRO A 53 -34.19 -1.81 -21.91
N TRP A 54 -33.74 -2.76 -21.06
CA TRP A 54 -34.66 -3.55 -20.23
C TRP A 54 -35.32 -2.71 -19.13
N ARG A 55 -36.64 -2.84 -19.01
CA ARG A 55 -37.50 -2.20 -18.01
C ARG A 55 -37.94 -3.24 -16.99
N PHE A 56 -37.40 -3.18 -15.77
CA PHE A 56 -37.76 -4.08 -14.67
C PHE A 56 -38.76 -3.39 -13.71
N GLU A 57 -39.99 -3.24 -14.12
CA GLU A 57 -41.02 -2.55 -13.31
C GLU A 57 -41.26 -3.21 -11.93
N ARG A 58 -41.07 -4.51 -11.83
CA ARG A 58 -41.31 -5.28 -10.60
C ARG A 58 -40.20 -5.26 -9.57
N LEU A 59 -38.97 -4.93 -9.95
CA LEU A 59 -37.81 -4.91 -9.05
C LEU A 59 -37.82 -3.74 -8.05
N LEU A 60 -38.57 -2.70 -8.33
CA LEU A 60 -38.62 -1.47 -7.54
C LEU A 60 -39.95 -1.29 -6.75
N ALA A 61 -40.86 -2.26 -6.77
CA ALA A 61 -42.12 -2.19 -6.08
C ALA A 61 -41.91 -2.10 -4.55
N THR A 62 -42.40 -1.01 -3.95
CA THR A 62 -42.41 -0.80 -2.51
C THR A 62 -43.38 -1.76 -1.84
N GLY A 63 -42.90 -2.51 -0.83
CA GLY A 63 -43.74 -3.47 -0.08
C GLY A 63 -43.27 -4.93 -0.14
N THR A 64 -42.43 -5.29 -1.09
CA THR A 64 -41.79 -6.62 -1.16
C THR A 64 -40.52 -6.69 -0.28
N ARG A 65 -39.97 -7.91 -0.05
CA ARG A 65 -38.64 -8.04 0.62
C ARG A 65 -37.55 -7.22 -0.09
N THR A 66 -37.61 -7.14 -1.41
CA THR A 66 -36.75 -6.31 -2.25
C THR A 66 -36.96 -4.82 -2.02
N GLY A 67 -38.19 -4.37 -1.79
CA GLY A 67 -38.49 -2.96 -1.44
C GLY A 67 -37.94 -2.54 -0.07
N ARG A 68 -37.91 -3.44 0.92
CA ARG A 68 -37.28 -3.17 2.23
C ARG A 68 -35.75 -3.08 2.14
N LEU A 69 -35.12 -3.93 1.33
CA LEU A 69 -33.71 -3.84 1.03
C LEU A 69 -33.35 -2.55 0.27
N ALA A 70 -34.18 -2.17 -0.71
CA ALA A 70 -33.99 -0.90 -1.43
C ALA A 70 -34.14 0.32 -0.51
N ALA A 71 -35.10 0.29 0.40
CA ALA A 71 -35.29 1.35 1.41
C ALA A 71 -34.11 1.43 2.39
N TRP A 72 -33.58 0.30 2.84
CA TRP A 72 -32.38 0.28 3.68
C TRP A 72 -31.14 0.78 2.90
N TRP A 73 -31.00 0.38 1.64
CA TRP A 73 -29.91 0.77 0.75
C TRP A 73 -29.81 2.29 0.58
N THR A 74 -30.95 2.95 0.45
CA THR A 74 -31.04 4.40 0.29
C THR A 74 -31.16 5.16 1.62
N ALA A 75 -31.27 4.47 2.74
CA ALA A 75 -31.46 5.09 4.05
C ALA A 75 -30.22 5.89 4.48
N PRO A 76 -30.43 7.11 5.04
CA PRO A 76 -29.34 7.91 5.58
C PRO A 76 -28.66 7.20 6.77
N ALA A 77 -27.41 7.56 7.04
CA ALA A 77 -26.67 7.06 8.19
C ALA A 77 -27.44 7.37 9.51
N GLY A 78 -27.51 6.38 10.38
CA GLY A 78 -28.24 6.45 11.67
C GLY A 78 -29.48 5.57 11.76
N ARG A 79 -29.97 5.02 10.64
CA ARG A 79 -31.08 4.03 10.64
C ARG A 79 -30.53 2.62 10.35
N GLY A 80 -30.99 1.62 11.10
CA GLY A 80 -30.76 0.20 10.80
C GLY A 80 -29.62 -0.46 11.55
N GLY A 81 -29.65 -0.51 12.90
CA GLY A 81 -28.58 -1.10 13.73
C GLY A 81 -28.14 -2.52 13.33
N VAL A 82 -29.10 -3.45 13.14
CA VAL A 82 -28.79 -4.84 12.72
C VAL A 82 -28.16 -4.88 11.32
N GLY A 83 -28.70 -4.13 10.36
CA GLY A 83 -28.15 -4.08 9.00
C GLY A 83 -26.72 -3.53 8.96
N VAL A 84 -26.37 -2.61 9.87
CA VAL A 84 -25.00 -2.09 10.00
C VAL A 84 -24.05 -3.14 10.56
N ALA A 85 -24.46 -3.86 11.61
CA ALA A 85 -23.66 -4.94 12.18
C ALA A 85 -23.37 -6.03 11.14
N ILE A 86 -24.39 -6.44 10.38
CA ILE A 86 -24.23 -7.39 9.27
C ILE A 86 -23.26 -6.84 8.21
N SER A 87 -23.35 -5.55 7.87
CA SER A 87 -22.44 -4.93 6.90
C SER A 87 -20.99 -4.93 7.39
N VAL A 88 -20.75 -4.62 8.66
CA VAL A 88 -19.41 -4.66 9.27
C VAL A 88 -18.84 -6.07 9.24
N LEU A 89 -19.66 -7.07 9.63
CA LEU A 89 -19.23 -8.48 9.59
C LEU A 89 -18.93 -8.94 8.17
N LEU A 90 -19.77 -8.60 7.20
CA LEU A 90 -19.58 -8.98 5.80
C LEU A 90 -18.31 -8.34 5.21
N VAL A 91 -18.10 -7.04 5.41
CA VAL A 91 -16.92 -6.33 4.94
C VAL A 91 -15.65 -6.85 5.62
N GLY A 92 -15.71 -7.07 6.94
CA GLY A 92 -14.59 -7.62 7.69
C GLY A 92 -14.21 -9.03 7.25
N ALA A 93 -15.22 -9.91 7.08
CA ALA A 93 -15.01 -11.27 6.58
C ALA A 93 -14.42 -11.26 5.16
N THR A 94 -14.93 -10.41 4.26
CA THR A 94 -14.40 -10.27 2.90
C THR A 94 -12.92 -9.85 2.92
N SER A 95 -12.58 -8.84 3.73
CA SER A 95 -11.19 -8.35 3.85
C SER A 95 -10.23 -9.44 4.36
N LEU A 96 -10.64 -10.15 5.41
CA LEU A 96 -9.82 -11.23 5.98
C LEU A 96 -9.69 -12.40 5.00
N THR A 97 -10.80 -12.83 4.37
CA THR A 97 -10.78 -13.93 3.39
C THR A 97 -9.90 -13.59 2.19
N ALA A 98 -9.98 -12.37 1.66
CA ALA A 98 -9.12 -11.94 0.55
C ALA A 98 -7.64 -11.96 0.95
N SER A 99 -7.29 -11.48 2.13
CA SER A 99 -5.91 -11.50 2.65
C SER A 99 -5.38 -12.92 2.86
N LEU A 100 -6.21 -13.80 3.43
CA LEU A 100 -5.85 -15.22 3.64
C LEU A 100 -5.74 -15.97 2.32
N HIS A 101 -6.59 -15.66 1.33
CA HIS A 101 -6.48 -16.26 -0.01
C HIS A 101 -5.14 -15.95 -0.65
N VAL A 102 -4.65 -14.71 -0.55
CA VAL A 102 -3.31 -14.35 -1.04
C VAL A 102 -2.22 -15.06 -0.24
N ALA A 103 -2.36 -15.13 1.08
CA ALA A 103 -1.40 -15.84 1.94
C ALA A 103 -1.24 -17.32 1.56
N SER A 104 -2.34 -18.00 1.22
CA SER A 104 -2.36 -19.41 0.81
C SER A 104 -2.05 -19.64 -0.67
N TYR A 105 -1.79 -18.58 -1.44
CA TYR A 105 -1.52 -18.72 -2.87
C TYR A 105 -0.19 -19.47 -3.11
N PRO A 106 -0.17 -20.49 -3.98
CA PRO A 106 1.04 -21.26 -4.25
C PRO A 106 2.08 -20.43 -5.02
N VAL A 107 3.33 -20.47 -4.56
CA VAL A 107 4.46 -19.86 -5.28
C VAL A 107 5.12 -20.93 -6.14
N ALA A 108 5.23 -20.71 -7.44
CA ALA A 108 5.76 -21.66 -8.40
C ALA A 108 7.23 -22.04 -8.12
N GLY A 109 7.60 -23.31 -8.39
CA GLY A 109 8.96 -23.85 -8.33
C GLY A 109 9.10 -25.06 -7.38
N PRO A 110 10.32 -25.63 -7.22
CA PRO A 110 10.55 -26.82 -6.40
C PRO A 110 10.13 -26.58 -4.95
N GLY A 111 9.39 -27.54 -4.36
CA GLY A 111 8.92 -27.48 -2.99
C GLY A 111 7.80 -26.44 -2.83
N ALA A 112 6.62 -26.71 -3.38
CA ALA A 112 5.45 -25.84 -3.33
C ALA A 112 5.26 -25.23 -1.94
N ALA A 113 5.49 -23.91 -1.83
CA ALA A 113 5.30 -23.15 -0.61
C ALA A 113 4.17 -22.15 -0.80
N GLU A 114 3.41 -21.91 0.24
CA GLU A 114 2.40 -20.85 0.25
C GLU A 114 3.08 -19.47 0.40
N PHE A 115 2.57 -18.48 -0.29
CA PHE A 115 3.13 -17.11 -0.29
C PHE A 115 3.31 -16.53 1.11
N GLY A 116 2.35 -16.74 2.00
CA GLY A 116 2.38 -16.27 3.40
C GLY A 116 3.34 -17.03 4.31
N SER A 117 3.82 -18.23 3.90
CA SER A 117 4.79 -19.03 4.67
C SER A 117 6.24 -18.65 4.37
N LEU A 118 6.48 -17.96 3.27
CA LEU A 118 7.81 -17.54 2.84
C LEU A 118 8.28 -16.29 3.61
N PRO A 119 9.60 -16.09 3.75
CA PRO A 119 10.15 -14.87 4.36
C PRO A 119 9.80 -13.62 3.55
N PRO A 120 9.97 -12.41 4.11
CA PRO A 120 9.76 -11.15 3.39
C PRO A 120 10.57 -11.05 2.10
N ALA A 121 10.08 -10.24 1.14
CA ALA A 121 10.73 -10.01 -0.14
C ALA A 121 11.65 -8.79 -0.14
N PHE A 122 11.19 -7.69 0.49
CA PHE A 122 11.79 -6.37 0.32
C PHE A 122 12.62 -5.94 1.51
N HIS A 123 13.65 -5.15 1.26
CA HIS A 123 14.51 -4.56 2.30
C HIS A 123 13.71 -3.76 3.33
N ASP A 124 12.67 -3.06 2.87
CA ASP A 124 11.75 -2.30 3.73
C ASP A 124 11.08 -3.19 4.77
N GLU A 125 10.58 -4.36 4.37
CA GLU A 125 9.91 -5.33 5.27
C GLU A 125 10.86 -5.78 6.39
N TYR A 126 12.12 -6.07 6.03
CA TYR A 126 13.14 -6.47 7.00
C TYR A 126 13.51 -5.34 7.96
N SER A 127 13.57 -4.11 7.47
CA SER A 127 13.84 -2.95 8.31
C SER A 127 12.67 -2.64 9.27
N TYR A 128 11.42 -2.81 8.83
CA TYR A 128 10.25 -2.70 9.71
C TYR A 128 10.18 -3.83 10.75
N LEU A 129 10.52 -5.06 10.36
CA LEU A 129 10.63 -6.18 11.31
C LEU A 129 11.72 -5.94 12.35
N PHE A 130 12.88 -5.43 11.92
CA PHE A 130 13.95 -5.02 12.83
C PHE A 130 13.44 -4.00 13.86
N GLN A 131 12.76 -2.95 13.40
CA GLN A 131 12.18 -1.93 14.28
C GLN A 131 11.14 -2.52 15.24
N ALA A 132 10.24 -3.39 14.73
CA ALA A 132 9.20 -4.00 15.53
C ALA A 132 9.76 -4.92 16.62
N ARG A 133 10.84 -5.66 16.34
CA ARG A 133 11.58 -6.47 17.34
C ARG A 133 12.23 -5.60 18.40
N THR A 134 12.93 -4.53 17.97
CA THR A 134 13.51 -3.54 18.89
C THR A 134 12.44 -2.99 19.85
N PHE A 135 11.27 -2.65 19.35
CA PHE A 135 10.18 -2.12 20.19
C PHE A 135 9.50 -3.18 21.06
N ALA A 136 9.40 -4.42 20.58
CA ALA A 136 8.88 -5.55 21.36
C ALA A 136 9.78 -5.89 22.57
N GLU A 137 11.08 -5.60 22.48
CA GLU A 137 12.05 -5.71 23.57
C GLU A 137 12.06 -4.48 24.50
N GLY A 138 11.18 -3.50 24.27
CA GLY A 138 11.10 -2.26 25.04
C GLY A 138 12.23 -1.27 24.75
N GLN A 139 12.97 -1.46 23.66
CA GLN A 139 14.06 -0.58 23.23
C GLN A 139 13.60 0.33 22.11
N TRP A 140 14.21 1.50 21.95
CA TRP A 140 14.01 2.41 20.83
C TRP A 140 15.13 2.31 19.81
N VAL A 141 16.30 1.93 20.26
CA VAL A 141 17.54 1.82 19.49
C VAL A 141 18.38 0.69 20.08
N ASN A 142 19.09 -0.02 19.24
CA ASN A 142 20.11 -0.99 19.64
C ASN A 142 21.51 -0.40 19.41
N THR A 143 22.53 -1.02 19.98
CA THR A 143 23.92 -0.60 19.81
C THR A 143 24.59 -1.38 18.68
N SER A 144 25.37 -0.68 17.85
CA SER A 144 26.20 -1.30 16.83
C SER A 144 27.24 -2.25 17.46
N HIS A 145 27.64 -3.27 16.71
CA HIS A 145 28.69 -4.18 17.15
C HIS A 145 30.05 -3.44 17.28
N THR A 146 30.63 -3.47 18.46
CA THR A 146 31.78 -2.61 18.84
C THR A 146 33.04 -2.77 17.97
N SER A 147 33.37 -4.00 17.54
CA SER A 147 34.65 -4.30 16.84
C SER A 147 34.49 -4.57 15.35
N ALA A 148 33.25 -4.82 14.86
CA ALA A 148 33.00 -5.24 13.49
C ALA A 148 31.66 -4.73 12.96
N ALA A 149 31.28 -3.49 13.29
CA ALA A 149 29.99 -2.90 12.91
C ALA A 149 29.72 -3.03 11.41
N ARG A 150 30.73 -2.77 10.57
CA ARG A 150 30.61 -2.81 9.10
C ARG A 150 30.18 -4.17 8.52
N LEU A 151 30.34 -5.27 9.25
CA LEU A 151 29.83 -6.58 8.81
C LEU A 151 28.30 -6.62 8.83
N PHE A 152 27.67 -5.86 9.73
CA PHE A 152 26.22 -5.86 9.95
C PHE A 152 25.52 -4.68 9.27
N ASP A 153 26.14 -4.06 8.28
CA ASP A 153 25.50 -3.05 7.45
C ASP A 153 24.35 -3.71 6.67
N GLN A 154 23.16 -3.62 7.22
CA GLN A 154 21.92 -4.14 6.66
C GLN A 154 21.21 -3.05 5.86
N MET A 155 20.60 -3.41 4.74
CA MET A 155 19.84 -2.47 3.92
C MET A 155 18.70 -1.82 4.75
N HIS A 156 18.57 -0.51 4.64
CA HIS A 156 17.57 0.31 5.34
C HIS A 156 17.66 0.28 6.88
N VAL A 157 18.81 -0.08 7.43
CA VAL A 157 19.11 -0.02 8.85
C VAL A 157 20.32 0.89 9.05
N LEU A 158 20.18 1.89 9.92
CA LEU A 158 21.31 2.71 10.37
C LEU A 158 22.23 1.84 11.24
N ASN A 159 23.52 1.86 10.94
CA ASN A 159 24.54 1.17 11.69
C ASN A 159 25.75 2.11 11.82
N ASP A 160 25.62 3.14 12.65
CA ASP A 160 26.55 4.26 12.69
C ASP A 160 26.59 4.90 14.06
N ASP A 161 27.78 5.38 14.48
CA ASP A 161 28.00 6.11 15.73
C ASP A 161 27.41 5.43 16.99
N GLY A 162 27.43 4.09 17.01
CA GLY A 162 26.86 3.30 18.09
C GLY A 162 25.35 3.05 17.96
N VAL A 163 24.69 3.64 16.99
CA VAL A 163 23.26 3.44 16.70
C VAL A 163 23.05 2.27 15.73
N PHE A 164 22.19 1.32 16.10
CA PHE A 164 21.76 0.23 15.24
C PHE A 164 20.22 0.21 15.23
N ALA A 165 19.60 0.82 14.22
CA ALA A 165 18.16 1.08 14.19
C ALA A 165 17.63 1.17 12.75
N SER A 166 16.35 0.88 12.57
CA SER A 166 15.65 1.13 11.30
C SER A 166 15.73 2.60 10.90
N ARG A 167 15.89 2.86 9.60
CA ARG A 167 15.81 4.23 9.06
C ARG A 167 14.39 4.80 9.01
N TYR A 168 13.38 3.97 9.24
CA TYR A 168 11.98 4.35 9.08
C TYR A 168 11.38 5.02 10.32
N PHE A 169 10.24 5.68 10.09
CA PHE A 169 9.44 6.33 11.12
C PHE A 169 8.86 5.31 12.11
N PRO A 170 8.59 5.69 13.38
CA PRO A 170 8.33 4.71 14.44
C PRO A 170 6.96 4.01 14.36
N GLY A 171 6.01 4.53 13.58
CA GLY A 171 4.63 4.06 13.61
C GLY A 171 4.45 2.61 13.17
N VAL A 172 5.18 2.17 12.15
CA VAL A 172 5.06 0.79 11.62
C VAL A 172 5.62 -0.22 12.61
N GLY A 173 6.82 0.03 13.14
CA GLY A 173 7.41 -0.82 14.17
C GLY A 173 6.54 -0.91 15.42
N ALA A 174 6.00 0.22 15.89
CA ALA A 174 5.10 0.27 17.04
C ALA A 174 3.79 -0.50 16.79
N TRP A 175 3.22 -0.38 15.57
CA TRP A 175 2.05 -1.14 15.15
C TRP A 175 2.31 -2.66 15.11
N MET A 176 3.47 -3.06 14.60
CA MET A 176 3.83 -4.47 14.42
C MET A 176 4.35 -5.14 15.68
N ALA A 177 4.90 -4.39 16.65
CA ALA A 177 5.55 -4.95 17.84
C ALA A 177 4.70 -5.99 18.59
N PRO A 178 3.40 -5.77 18.89
CA PRO A 178 2.57 -6.78 19.55
C PRO A 178 2.45 -8.09 18.75
N PHE A 179 2.37 -7.99 17.42
CA PHE A 179 2.22 -9.15 16.54
C PHE A 179 3.54 -9.89 16.34
N VAL A 180 4.67 -9.18 16.38
CA VAL A 180 6.01 -9.77 16.40
C VAL A 180 6.25 -10.53 17.70
N ALA A 181 5.83 -9.97 18.83
CA ALA A 181 5.88 -10.67 20.13
C ALA A 181 5.04 -11.98 20.15
N TRP A 182 4.02 -12.06 19.28
CA TRP A 182 3.22 -13.29 19.07
C TRP A 182 3.71 -14.15 17.91
N GLU A 183 4.86 -13.84 17.31
CA GLU A 183 5.42 -14.51 16.14
C GLU A 183 4.49 -14.53 14.90
N LYS A 184 3.59 -13.55 14.81
CA LYS A 184 2.57 -13.43 13.75
C LYS A 184 2.55 -12.02 13.14
N PRO A 185 3.66 -11.49 12.59
CA PRO A 185 3.75 -10.09 12.15
C PRO A 185 2.71 -9.71 11.09
N THR A 186 2.36 -10.61 10.16
CA THR A 186 1.37 -10.37 9.10
C THR A 186 -0.04 -10.10 9.62
N TRP A 187 -0.40 -10.63 10.79
CA TRP A 187 -1.72 -10.38 11.39
C TRP A 187 -1.96 -8.90 11.71
N GLY A 188 -0.90 -8.15 12.01
CA GLY A 188 -0.98 -6.70 12.15
C GLY A 188 -1.47 -6.02 10.87
N HIS A 189 -1.02 -6.48 9.71
CA HIS A 189 -1.42 -5.95 8.42
C HIS A 189 -2.83 -6.41 8.02
N PHE A 190 -3.22 -7.65 8.32
CA PHE A 190 -4.61 -8.12 8.14
C PHE A 190 -5.58 -7.30 8.98
N LEU A 191 -5.23 -7.03 10.24
CA LEU A 191 -6.06 -6.16 11.11
C LEU A 191 -6.14 -4.73 10.56
N ALA A 192 -5.04 -4.16 10.08
CA ALA A 192 -5.04 -2.83 9.48
C ALA A 192 -5.92 -2.77 8.22
N GLY A 193 -5.87 -3.80 7.36
CA GLY A 193 -6.75 -3.94 6.20
C GLY A 193 -8.23 -4.03 6.58
N LEU A 194 -8.55 -4.81 7.61
CA LEU A 194 -9.91 -4.92 8.15
C LEU A 194 -10.40 -3.58 8.70
N ILE A 195 -9.60 -2.90 9.52
CA ILE A 195 -9.92 -1.56 10.05
C ILE A 195 -10.18 -0.58 8.91
N THR A 196 -9.34 -0.61 7.88
CA THR A 196 -9.50 0.23 6.68
C THR A 196 -10.85 -0.01 6.02
N ALA A 197 -11.18 -1.24 5.67
CA ALA A 197 -12.42 -1.56 4.96
C ALA A 197 -13.66 -1.19 5.77
N VAL A 198 -13.65 -1.43 7.08
CA VAL A 198 -14.75 -1.06 8.00
C VAL A 198 -14.83 0.47 8.18
N ALA A 199 -13.70 1.16 8.28
CA ALA A 199 -13.69 2.62 8.36
C ALA A 199 -14.25 3.25 7.07
N ILE A 200 -13.89 2.72 5.89
CA ILE A 200 -14.40 3.16 4.58
C ILE A 200 -15.92 2.89 4.45
N LEU A 201 -16.43 1.75 4.96
CA LEU A 201 -17.87 1.56 5.11
C LEU A 201 -18.47 2.71 5.92
N GLY A 202 -17.87 3.07 7.05
CA GLY A 202 -18.28 4.20 7.87
C GLY A 202 -18.26 5.53 7.12
N VAL A 203 -17.17 5.83 6.40
CA VAL A 203 -17.02 7.03 5.57
C VAL A 203 -18.11 7.13 4.51
N GLY A 204 -18.36 6.07 3.74
CA GLY A 204 -19.39 6.03 2.72
C GLY A 204 -20.79 6.25 3.30
N ARG A 205 -21.06 5.70 4.48
CA ARG A 205 -22.31 5.96 5.21
C ARG A 205 -22.47 7.42 5.63
N GLU A 206 -21.43 8.05 6.11
CA GLU A 206 -21.44 9.48 6.49
C GLU A 206 -21.63 10.40 5.27
N LEU A 207 -21.09 10.01 4.11
CA LEU A 207 -21.19 10.77 2.86
C LEU A 207 -22.58 10.64 2.21
N ALA A 208 -23.08 9.41 2.02
CA ALA A 208 -24.25 9.20 1.18
C ALA A 208 -25.15 8.00 1.60
N GLY A 209 -25.00 7.49 2.84
CA GLY A 209 -25.91 6.49 3.40
C GLY A 209 -25.40 5.04 3.29
N ASN A 210 -26.29 4.11 3.70
CA ASN A 210 -25.91 2.71 3.92
C ASN A 210 -25.41 1.98 2.67
N GLY A 211 -26.03 2.24 1.52
CA GLY A 211 -25.66 1.59 0.25
C GLY A 211 -24.26 1.96 -0.20
N VAL A 212 -23.92 3.26 -0.15
CA VAL A 212 -22.58 3.72 -0.49
C VAL A 212 -21.56 3.15 0.49
N GLY A 213 -21.89 3.16 1.80
CA GLY A 213 -21.01 2.60 2.81
C GLY A 213 -20.71 1.11 2.59
N LEU A 214 -21.76 0.28 2.43
CA LEU A 214 -21.58 -1.15 2.21
C LEU A 214 -20.80 -1.44 0.92
N LEU A 215 -21.17 -0.80 -0.18
CA LEU A 215 -20.48 -1.03 -1.47
C LEU A 215 -19.04 -0.58 -1.43
N ALA A 216 -18.73 0.60 -0.88
CA ALA A 216 -17.36 1.08 -0.73
C ALA A 216 -16.51 0.17 0.16
N GLY A 217 -17.07 -0.28 1.28
CA GLY A 217 -16.42 -1.25 2.17
C GLY A 217 -16.11 -2.57 1.48
N LEU A 218 -17.06 -3.14 0.72
CA LEU A 218 -16.87 -4.39 -0.03
C LEU A 218 -15.86 -4.24 -1.16
N LEU A 219 -15.94 -3.16 -1.94
CA LEU A 219 -14.97 -2.88 -3.01
C LEU A 219 -13.55 -2.72 -2.44
N THR A 220 -13.41 -2.03 -1.31
CA THR A 220 -12.12 -1.91 -0.62
C THR A 220 -11.62 -3.26 -0.12
N ALA A 221 -12.49 -4.04 0.54
CA ALA A 221 -12.15 -5.35 1.09
C ALA A 221 -11.75 -6.38 0.02
N ALA A 222 -12.40 -6.32 -1.16
CA ALA A 222 -12.16 -7.21 -2.28
C ALA A 222 -11.11 -6.67 -3.28
N ALA A 223 -10.57 -5.47 -3.08
CA ALA A 223 -9.56 -4.92 -3.98
C ALA A 223 -8.28 -5.78 -3.96
N PRO A 224 -7.77 -6.23 -5.12
CA PRO A 224 -6.62 -7.14 -5.18
C PRO A 224 -5.36 -6.53 -4.56
N GLY A 225 -5.14 -5.23 -4.74
CA GLY A 225 -4.03 -4.52 -4.13
C GLY A 225 -4.10 -4.50 -2.60
N MET A 226 -5.30 -4.35 -2.02
CA MET A 226 -5.47 -4.43 -0.56
C MET A 226 -5.09 -5.80 -0.02
N ALA A 227 -5.54 -6.87 -0.68
CA ALA A 227 -5.24 -8.24 -0.29
C ALA A 227 -3.75 -8.60 -0.47
N LEU A 228 -3.12 -8.16 -1.56
CA LEU A 228 -1.69 -8.37 -1.80
C LEU A 228 -0.83 -7.65 -0.75
N PHE A 229 -1.04 -6.35 -0.59
CA PHE A 229 -0.23 -5.53 0.33
C PHE A 229 -0.45 -5.87 1.81
N SER A 230 -1.57 -6.50 2.18
CA SER A 230 -1.75 -7.04 3.54
C SER A 230 -0.80 -8.21 3.86
N ASN A 231 -0.22 -8.82 2.84
CA ASN A 231 0.78 -9.88 2.96
C ASN A 231 2.23 -9.36 2.84
N LEU A 232 2.41 -8.04 2.72
CA LEU A 232 3.71 -7.36 2.70
C LEU A 232 3.84 -6.53 3.97
N LEU A 233 4.93 -6.70 4.70
CA LEU A 233 5.16 -6.01 5.99
C LEU A 233 5.63 -4.56 5.76
N LEU A 234 4.88 -3.82 4.95
CA LEU A 234 5.17 -2.45 4.55
C LEU A 234 4.36 -1.42 5.36
N SER A 235 4.76 -0.17 5.29
CA SER A 235 4.09 0.93 6.02
C SER A 235 2.67 1.27 5.56
N HIS A 236 2.24 0.72 4.43
CA HIS A 236 1.02 1.12 3.74
C HIS A 236 -0.26 0.83 4.51
N HIS A 237 -0.43 -0.41 4.97
CA HIS A 237 -1.64 -0.82 5.68
C HIS A 237 -1.86 -0.09 7.01
N PRO A 238 -0.86 0.03 7.91
CA PRO A 238 -1.03 0.82 9.14
C PRO A 238 -1.30 2.30 8.87
N ALA A 239 -0.62 2.90 7.89
CA ALA A 239 -0.86 4.29 7.48
C ALA A 239 -2.28 4.48 6.95
N LEU A 240 -2.75 3.57 6.09
CA LEU A 240 -4.08 3.62 5.50
C LEU A 240 -5.19 3.38 6.53
N ALA A 241 -4.98 2.48 7.49
CA ALA A 241 -5.90 2.30 8.61
C ALA A 241 -6.05 3.63 9.40
N GLY A 242 -4.92 4.28 9.70
CA GLY A 242 -4.92 5.60 10.32
C GLY A 242 -5.67 6.65 9.52
N LEU A 243 -5.40 6.76 8.20
CA LEU A 243 -6.07 7.70 7.30
C LEU A 243 -7.58 7.44 7.18
N SER A 244 -7.98 6.18 7.08
CA SER A 244 -9.40 5.82 6.97
C SER A 244 -10.17 6.13 8.24
N VAL A 245 -9.57 5.87 9.41
CA VAL A 245 -10.11 6.24 10.73
C VAL A 245 -10.16 7.77 10.89
N PHE A 246 -9.12 8.48 10.43
CA PHE A 246 -9.10 9.95 10.40
C PHE A 246 -10.29 10.51 9.62
N VAL A 247 -10.49 10.07 8.38
CA VAL A 247 -11.57 10.58 7.52
C VAL A 247 -12.94 10.23 8.10
N TYR A 248 -13.12 9.00 8.60
CA TYR A 248 -14.35 8.62 9.28
C TYR A 248 -14.64 9.50 10.50
N GLY A 249 -13.67 9.65 11.40
CA GLY A 249 -13.80 10.47 12.59
C GLY A 249 -14.09 11.92 12.26
N PHE A 250 -13.41 12.48 11.25
CA PHE A 250 -13.61 13.85 10.78
C PHE A 250 -15.03 14.11 10.27
N LEU A 251 -15.53 13.25 9.36
CA LEU A 251 -16.89 13.38 8.82
C LEU A 251 -17.96 13.16 9.90
N ARG A 252 -17.74 12.21 10.78
CA ARG A 252 -18.63 11.92 11.89
C ARG A 252 -18.68 13.06 12.91
N MET A 253 -17.52 13.65 13.23
CA MET A 253 -17.45 14.85 14.07
C MET A 253 -18.27 16.01 13.48
N GLN A 254 -18.12 16.28 12.20
CA GLN A 254 -18.86 17.34 11.52
C GLN A 254 -20.37 17.09 11.55
N ARG A 255 -20.80 15.84 11.40
CA ARG A 255 -22.23 15.50 11.36
C ARG A 255 -22.87 15.46 12.75
N SER A 256 -22.20 14.83 13.72
CA SER A 256 -22.75 14.64 15.06
C SER A 256 -22.53 15.82 16.00
N GLY A 257 -21.53 16.66 15.68
CA GLY A 257 -21.08 17.73 16.57
C GLY A 257 -20.36 17.24 17.83
N THR A 258 -20.03 15.94 17.91
CA THR A 258 -19.45 15.31 19.08
C THR A 258 -17.92 15.32 19.02
N ALA A 259 -17.27 15.97 19.97
CA ALA A 259 -15.81 16.20 19.98
C ALA A 259 -14.99 14.91 20.06
N VAL A 260 -15.53 13.81 20.62
CA VAL A 260 -14.82 12.53 20.70
C VAL A 260 -14.42 12.00 19.32
N PHE A 261 -15.22 12.25 18.28
CA PHE A 261 -14.84 11.87 16.93
C PHE A 261 -13.70 12.73 16.36
N GLY A 262 -13.48 13.92 16.92
CA GLY A 262 -12.28 14.72 16.67
C GLY A 262 -11.02 14.05 17.20
N LEU A 263 -11.07 13.46 18.42
CA LEU A 263 -9.96 12.65 18.95
C LEU A 263 -9.69 11.42 18.08
N VAL A 264 -10.75 10.70 17.65
CA VAL A 264 -10.63 9.56 16.73
C VAL A 264 -9.93 9.99 15.43
N ALA A 265 -10.33 11.13 14.87
CA ALA A 265 -9.66 11.68 13.69
C ALA A 265 -8.20 12.05 13.97
N GLY A 266 -7.93 12.75 15.07
CA GLY A 266 -6.59 13.15 15.46
C GLY A 266 -5.65 11.95 15.65
N PHE A 267 -6.07 10.93 16.39
CA PHE A 267 -5.27 9.70 16.56
C PHE A 267 -5.07 8.93 15.26
N GLY A 268 -6.10 8.86 14.39
CA GLY A 268 -5.97 8.26 13.07
C GLY A 268 -4.91 8.96 12.22
N LEU A 269 -4.95 10.30 12.15
CA LEU A 269 -3.96 11.08 11.41
C LEU A 269 -2.56 10.97 12.03
N THR A 270 -2.46 10.91 13.35
CA THR A 270 -1.21 10.66 14.07
C THR A 270 -0.59 9.32 13.69
N LEU A 271 -1.36 8.23 13.70
CA LEU A 271 -0.88 6.92 13.28
C LEU A 271 -0.35 6.97 11.83
N ALA A 272 -1.13 7.56 10.93
CA ALA A 272 -0.71 7.70 9.53
C ALA A 272 0.59 8.51 9.40
N MET A 273 0.71 9.61 10.14
CA MET A 273 1.90 10.48 10.15
C MET A 273 3.13 9.74 10.70
N LEU A 274 2.98 8.99 11.78
CA LEU A 274 4.07 8.20 12.36
C LEU A 274 4.51 7.03 11.46
N CYS A 275 3.64 6.57 10.54
CA CYS A 275 3.99 5.56 9.54
C CYS A 275 4.56 6.17 8.24
N ARG A 276 3.87 7.18 7.68
CA ARG A 276 4.16 7.80 6.37
C ARG A 276 3.84 9.30 6.41
N PRO A 277 4.73 10.15 6.92
CA PRO A 277 4.42 11.56 7.16
C PRO A 277 4.03 12.34 5.88
N LEU A 278 4.71 12.09 4.73
CA LEU A 278 4.37 12.76 3.47
C LEU A 278 2.97 12.37 2.98
N THR A 279 2.62 11.08 3.03
CA THR A 279 1.30 10.57 2.67
C THR A 279 0.22 11.14 3.60
N ALA A 280 0.47 11.16 4.91
CA ALA A 280 -0.45 11.73 5.89
C ALA A 280 -0.66 13.24 5.69
N ALA A 281 0.40 13.98 5.40
CA ALA A 281 0.32 15.40 5.08
C ALA A 281 -0.48 15.63 3.79
N ALA A 282 -0.17 14.91 2.72
CA ALA A 282 -0.84 15.06 1.44
C ALA A 282 -2.34 14.76 1.54
N MET A 283 -2.72 13.62 2.12
CA MET A 283 -4.13 13.25 2.23
C MET A 283 -4.87 14.01 3.33
N GLY A 284 -4.19 14.46 4.38
CA GLY A 284 -4.76 15.26 5.46
C GLY A 284 -4.98 16.72 5.08
N LEU A 285 -4.17 17.27 4.17
CA LEU A 285 -4.21 18.70 3.78
C LEU A 285 -5.60 19.20 3.36
N PRO A 286 -6.37 18.54 2.49
CA PRO A 286 -7.70 19.02 2.11
C PRO A 286 -8.68 19.13 3.29
N PHE A 287 -8.58 18.19 4.23
CA PHE A 287 -9.40 18.20 5.45
C PHE A 287 -8.94 19.28 6.43
N GLY A 288 -7.63 19.50 6.54
CA GLY A 288 -7.05 20.61 7.30
C GLY A 288 -7.48 21.96 6.76
N CYS A 289 -7.42 22.15 5.45
CA CYS A 289 -7.92 23.35 4.78
C CYS A 289 -9.42 23.55 5.02
N TRP A 290 -10.21 22.47 4.97
CA TRP A 290 -11.63 22.55 5.29
C TRP A 290 -11.86 22.95 6.75
N LEU A 291 -11.13 22.36 7.69
CA LEU A 291 -11.24 22.67 9.12
C LEU A 291 -10.85 24.13 9.39
N ALA A 292 -9.78 24.62 8.77
CA ALA A 292 -9.35 26.01 8.86
C ALA A 292 -10.37 26.98 8.26
N TRP A 293 -10.90 26.66 7.07
CA TRP A 293 -11.95 27.46 6.44
C TRP A 293 -13.21 27.53 7.30
N TRP A 294 -13.65 26.39 7.87
CA TRP A 294 -14.79 26.32 8.78
C TRP A 294 -14.53 27.11 10.09
N TRP A 295 -13.27 27.08 10.58
CA TRP A 295 -12.86 27.88 11.74
C TRP A 295 -12.97 29.38 11.48
N ILE A 296 -12.48 29.86 10.33
CA ILE A 296 -12.38 31.28 10.00
C ILE A 296 -13.77 31.87 9.66
N ARG A 297 -14.53 31.17 8.82
CA ARG A 297 -15.82 31.73 8.35
C ARG A 297 -16.94 31.68 9.39
N GLY A 298 -16.87 30.74 10.34
CA GLY A 298 -17.95 30.53 11.29
C GLY A 298 -19.28 30.22 10.61
N GLY A 299 -20.11 29.39 11.17
CA GLY A 299 -21.52 29.31 10.82
C GLY A 299 -22.28 29.84 12.01
N ASP A 300 -23.35 30.57 11.79
CA ASP A 300 -24.20 31.14 12.84
C ASP A 300 -24.74 30.07 13.80
N ASP A 301 -24.75 28.81 13.36
CA ASP A 301 -25.32 27.67 14.10
C ASP A 301 -24.36 26.99 15.08
N ILE A 302 -23.05 27.34 15.12
CA ILE A 302 -22.06 26.63 15.95
C ILE A 302 -21.26 27.61 16.80
N SER A 303 -21.36 27.46 18.15
CA SER A 303 -20.64 28.30 19.09
C SER A 303 -19.11 28.23 18.91
N ALA A 304 -18.42 29.34 19.19
CA ALA A 304 -16.97 29.43 19.14
C ALA A 304 -16.28 28.34 19.98
N ASP A 305 -16.85 28.02 21.16
CA ASP A 305 -16.32 26.99 22.05
C ASP A 305 -16.41 25.58 21.45
N ARG A 306 -17.48 25.28 20.71
CA ARG A 306 -17.59 24.01 20.00
C ARG A 306 -16.54 23.92 18.90
N ARG A 307 -16.30 24.98 18.15
CA ARG A 307 -15.25 25.05 17.13
C ARG A 307 -13.87 24.85 17.72
N ARG A 308 -13.56 25.55 18.83
CA ARG A 308 -12.28 25.38 19.57
C ARG A 308 -12.08 23.93 20.01
N ARG A 309 -13.09 23.32 20.62
CA ARG A 309 -13.02 21.90 21.05
C ARG A 309 -12.77 20.95 19.89
N HIS A 310 -13.46 21.11 18.75
CA HIS A 310 -13.24 20.25 17.58
C HIS A 310 -11.82 20.37 17.03
N VAL A 311 -11.30 21.59 16.86
CA VAL A 311 -9.92 21.82 16.41
C VAL A 311 -8.90 21.24 17.40
N ALA A 312 -9.11 21.47 18.71
CA ALA A 312 -8.23 20.93 19.74
C ALA A 312 -8.25 19.39 19.75
N CYS A 313 -9.43 18.77 19.64
CA CYS A 313 -9.53 17.31 19.62
C CYS A 313 -8.85 16.65 18.41
N VAL A 314 -8.81 17.32 17.26
CA VAL A 314 -8.04 16.84 16.10
C VAL A 314 -6.56 17.21 16.25
N GLY A 315 -6.25 18.44 16.67
CA GLY A 315 -4.89 18.98 16.67
C GLY A 315 -4.01 18.44 17.77
N VAL A 316 -4.53 18.26 19.00
CA VAL A 316 -3.71 17.82 20.14
C VAL A 316 -3.07 16.44 19.90
N PRO A 317 -3.79 15.39 19.45
CA PRO A 317 -3.13 14.12 19.13
C PRO A 317 -2.05 14.26 18.06
N VAL A 318 -2.28 15.09 17.04
CA VAL A 318 -1.29 15.32 15.97
C VAL A 318 -0.04 16.00 16.50
N LEU A 319 -0.19 17.04 17.36
CA LEU A 319 0.95 17.72 17.99
C LEU A 319 1.74 16.79 18.91
N LEU A 320 1.05 15.93 19.67
CA LEU A 320 1.71 14.89 20.47
C LEU A 320 2.46 13.89 19.59
N GLY A 321 1.86 13.47 18.47
CA GLY A 321 2.54 12.62 17.50
C GLY A 321 3.78 13.27 16.88
N MET A 322 3.72 14.57 16.57
CA MET A 322 4.90 15.34 16.12
C MET A 322 6.00 15.37 17.19
N ALA A 323 5.63 15.54 18.45
CA ALA A 323 6.59 15.50 19.57
C ALA A 323 7.24 14.11 19.69
N VAL A 324 6.46 13.03 19.58
CA VAL A 324 6.98 11.65 19.55
C VAL A 324 7.93 11.45 18.36
N MET A 325 7.57 11.94 17.18
CA MET A 325 8.42 11.87 15.99
C MET A 325 9.75 12.59 16.20
N GLY A 326 9.71 13.83 16.69
CA GLY A 326 10.91 14.63 16.97
C GLY A 326 11.79 13.96 18.04
N TRP A 327 11.19 13.46 19.11
CA TRP A 327 11.92 12.71 20.13
C TRP A 327 12.58 11.45 19.57
N TYR A 328 11.88 10.66 18.73
CA TYR A 328 12.44 9.50 18.06
C TYR A 328 13.61 9.88 17.15
N ASN A 329 13.46 10.94 16.36
CA ASN A 329 14.56 11.47 15.54
C ASN A 329 15.79 11.79 16.41
N HIS A 330 15.58 12.52 17.51
CA HIS A 330 16.67 12.90 18.43
C HIS A 330 17.39 11.68 19.02
N GLN A 331 16.67 10.61 19.38
CA GLN A 331 17.29 9.37 19.89
C GLN A 331 18.22 8.71 18.86
N LEU A 332 17.93 8.82 17.56
CA LEU A 332 18.65 8.12 16.51
C LEU A 332 19.68 9.00 15.79
N THR A 333 19.48 10.31 15.78
CA THR A 333 20.31 11.23 14.97
C THR A 333 20.97 12.35 15.81
N GLY A 334 20.56 12.49 17.07
CA GLY A 334 20.98 13.61 17.93
C GLY A 334 20.25 14.93 17.64
N ASP A 335 19.37 14.97 16.61
CA ASP A 335 18.64 16.18 16.20
C ASP A 335 17.13 15.91 16.06
N TRP A 336 16.29 16.83 16.56
CA TRP A 336 14.83 16.70 16.54
C TRP A 336 14.21 16.78 15.15
N ALA A 337 14.85 17.51 14.23
CA ALA A 337 14.33 17.76 12.88
C ALA A 337 14.91 16.79 11.83
N THR A 338 16.09 16.25 12.08
CA THR A 338 16.77 15.35 11.16
C THR A 338 16.24 13.93 11.30
N THR A 339 15.63 13.42 10.23
CA THR A 339 15.05 12.06 10.26
C THR A 339 16.13 10.99 10.04
N PRO A 340 16.01 9.80 10.66
CA PRO A 340 16.87 8.66 10.36
C PRO A 340 16.87 8.29 8.87
N TYR A 341 15.73 8.47 8.20
CA TYR A 341 15.58 8.26 6.76
C TYR A 341 16.54 9.14 5.95
N ARG A 342 16.62 10.44 6.29
CA ARG A 342 17.53 11.38 5.62
C ARG A 342 19.00 11.02 5.89
N VAL A 343 19.35 10.71 7.14
CA VAL A 343 20.72 10.31 7.50
C VAL A 343 21.15 9.09 6.69
N PHE A 344 20.30 8.06 6.60
CA PHE A 344 20.60 6.88 5.80
C PHE A 344 20.77 7.22 4.31
N THR A 345 19.83 7.98 3.75
CA THR A 345 19.87 8.37 2.32
C THR A 345 21.12 9.17 2.01
N ASP A 346 21.43 10.17 2.84
CA ASP A 346 22.59 11.04 2.62
C ASP A 346 23.94 10.28 2.69
N LYS A 347 24.03 9.23 3.53
CA LYS A 347 25.27 8.45 3.72
C LYS A 347 25.40 7.24 2.80
N HIS A 348 24.29 6.54 2.51
CA HIS A 348 24.33 5.22 1.86
C HIS A 348 23.73 5.18 0.47
N THR A 349 22.75 6.06 0.18
CA THR A 349 22.01 6.07 -1.09
C THR A 349 21.77 7.49 -1.59
N PRO A 350 22.83 8.30 -1.80
CA PRO A 350 22.68 9.73 -2.08
C PRO A 350 21.97 10.05 -3.40
N ARG A 351 21.90 9.11 -4.37
CA ARG A 351 21.12 9.28 -5.61
C ARG A 351 19.62 9.02 -5.42
N HIS A 352 19.20 8.45 -4.26
CA HIS A 352 17.79 8.17 -3.94
C HIS A 352 17.08 9.33 -3.22
N ILE A 353 17.62 10.53 -3.26
CA ILE A 353 16.99 11.70 -2.65
C ILE A 353 15.67 12.04 -3.35
N PHE A 354 14.80 12.72 -2.60
CA PHE A 354 13.54 13.25 -3.10
C PHE A 354 13.78 14.55 -3.87
N GLY A 355 13.18 14.70 -5.06
CA GLY A 355 13.30 15.88 -5.90
C GLY A 355 13.68 15.55 -7.32
N PHE A 356 13.60 16.54 -8.20
CA PHE A 356 14.12 16.47 -9.58
C PHE A 356 15.64 16.46 -9.56
N ASP A 357 16.24 15.94 -10.63
CA ASP A 357 17.70 15.83 -10.80
C ASP A 357 18.41 15.10 -9.63
N ASN A 358 17.71 14.12 -9.04
CA ASN A 358 18.17 13.39 -7.86
C ASN A 358 19.53 12.69 -8.07
N VAL A 359 19.78 12.13 -9.26
CA VAL A 359 21.06 11.48 -9.56
C VAL A 359 22.17 12.52 -9.66
N VAL A 360 21.92 13.64 -10.36
CA VAL A 360 22.91 14.74 -10.50
C VAL A 360 23.31 15.28 -9.12
N HIS A 361 22.32 15.58 -8.27
CA HIS A 361 22.57 16.05 -6.91
C HIS A 361 23.26 14.99 -6.04
N GLY A 362 22.88 13.71 -6.21
CA GLY A 362 23.53 12.60 -5.51
C GLY A 362 24.99 12.44 -5.88
N GLU A 363 25.33 12.56 -7.17
CA GLU A 363 26.72 12.50 -7.64
C GLU A 363 27.57 13.68 -7.15
N GLN A 364 27.01 14.89 -7.15
CA GLN A 364 27.66 16.06 -6.56
C GLN A 364 27.99 15.81 -5.09
N ARG A 365 27.03 15.28 -4.32
CA ARG A 365 27.22 14.94 -2.92
C ARG A 365 28.28 13.87 -2.71
N ILE A 366 28.32 12.82 -3.54
CA ILE A 366 29.37 11.78 -3.48
C ILE A 366 30.75 12.35 -3.78
N ALA A 367 30.85 13.29 -4.72
CA ALA A 367 32.11 13.95 -5.05
C ALA A 367 32.69 14.77 -3.88
N GLU A 368 31.81 15.34 -3.04
CA GLU A 368 32.20 16.12 -1.86
C GLU A 368 32.52 15.24 -0.64
N MET A 369 32.19 13.95 -0.63
CA MET A 369 32.47 13.02 0.46
C MET A 369 33.98 12.74 0.58
N ASP A 370 34.44 12.59 1.82
CA ASP A 370 35.76 12.01 2.09
C ASP A 370 35.81 10.51 1.71
N ALA A 371 37.01 9.94 1.68
CA ALA A 371 37.21 8.55 1.26
C ALA A 371 36.44 7.54 2.14
N ALA A 372 36.40 7.76 3.46
CA ALA A 372 35.74 6.85 4.39
C ALA A 372 34.21 6.89 4.24
N SER A 373 33.64 8.08 4.04
CA SER A 373 32.21 8.27 3.77
C SER A 373 31.80 7.67 2.42
N ARG A 374 32.64 7.84 1.40
CA ARG A 374 32.39 7.29 0.05
C ARG A 374 32.38 5.77 0.04
N GLU A 375 33.19 5.09 0.85
CA GLU A 375 33.16 3.64 1.01
C GLU A 375 31.86 3.11 1.66
N ARG A 376 31.04 4.00 2.26
CA ARG A 376 29.75 3.63 2.87
C ARG A 376 28.58 3.69 1.88
N VAL A 377 28.78 4.30 0.71
CA VAL A 377 27.77 4.33 -0.33
C VAL A 377 27.55 2.91 -0.85
N LEU A 378 26.30 2.48 -0.86
CA LEU A 378 25.88 1.16 -1.36
C LEU A 378 25.77 1.22 -2.89
N GLU A 379 26.92 1.33 -3.57
CA GLU A 379 27.03 1.61 -5.01
C GLU A 379 26.14 0.70 -5.87
N HIS A 380 26.08 -0.61 -5.59
CA HIS A 380 25.28 -1.56 -6.35
C HIS A 380 23.78 -1.28 -6.29
N TYR A 381 23.31 -0.66 -5.19
CA TYR A 381 21.90 -0.29 -4.99
C TYR A 381 21.67 1.19 -5.34
N ASP A 382 22.60 2.07 -4.97
CA ASP A 382 22.47 3.51 -5.17
C ASP A 382 22.43 3.91 -6.66
N ARG A 383 23.25 3.25 -7.50
CA ARG A 383 23.28 3.44 -8.97
C ARG A 383 22.01 3.01 -9.69
N TRP A 384 21.10 2.35 -9.01
CA TRP A 384 19.81 1.98 -9.58
C TRP A 384 18.87 3.18 -9.75
N ALA A 385 19.08 4.29 -9.05
CA ALA A 385 18.26 5.47 -9.18
C ALA A 385 18.25 5.98 -10.63
N GLU A 386 17.05 6.21 -11.16
CA GLU A 386 16.87 6.96 -12.41
C GLU A 386 16.85 8.45 -12.11
N ASN A 387 17.45 9.27 -12.98
CA ASN A 387 17.39 10.71 -12.82
C ASN A 387 15.98 11.22 -13.12
N LEU A 388 15.35 11.84 -12.14
CA LEU A 388 13.99 12.37 -12.28
C LEU A 388 14.02 13.66 -13.08
N ASP A 389 13.50 13.61 -14.28
CA ASP A 389 13.19 14.74 -15.14
C ASP A 389 11.67 14.87 -15.37
N GLY A 390 11.26 15.78 -16.23
CA GLY A 390 9.84 16.00 -16.54
C GLY A 390 9.18 14.81 -17.24
N GLU A 391 9.91 14.09 -18.09
CA GLU A 391 9.39 12.92 -18.81
C GLU A 391 9.16 11.75 -17.86
N LEU A 392 10.14 11.42 -17.03
CA LEU A 392 10.01 10.37 -16.01
C LEU A 392 8.89 10.71 -15.00
N ALA A 393 8.77 11.97 -14.60
CA ALA A 393 7.70 12.40 -13.71
C ALA A 393 6.31 12.16 -14.30
N VAL A 394 6.09 12.52 -15.57
CA VAL A 394 4.83 12.27 -16.29
C VAL A 394 4.57 10.77 -16.42
N ARG A 395 5.57 9.99 -16.84
CA ARG A 395 5.49 8.53 -16.96
C ARG A 395 5.06 7.89 -15.63
N ASN A 396 5.67 8.31 -14.53
CA ASN A 396 5.35 7.80 -13.19
C ASN A 396 3.93 8.17 -12.75
N VAL A 397 3.48 9.39 -12.99
CA VAL A 397 2.11 9.82 -12.65
C VAL A 397 1.09 9.01 -13.45
N VAL A 398 1.27 8.88 -14.76
CA VAL A 398 0.37 8.10 -15.62
C VAL A 398 0.33 6.65 -15.19
N SER A 399 1.49 6.03 -14.95
CA SER A 399 1.59 4.65 -14.47
C SER A 399 0.84 4.48 -13.14
N ARG A 400 1.06 5.35 -12.15
CA ARG A 400 0.39 5.29 -10.85
C ARG A 400 -1.13 5.41 -10.95
N VAL A 401 -1.65 6.24 -11.86
CA VAL A 401 -3.11 6.36 -12.10
C VAL A 401 -3.67 5.09 -12.74
N ILE A 402 -2.98 4.54 -13.75
CA ILE A 402 -3.37 3.28 -14.40
C ILE A 402 -3.39 2.14 -13.36
N GLU A 403 -2.33 1.99 -12.61
CA GLU A 403 -2.23 0.93 -11.62
C GLU A 403 -3.21 1.13 -10.45
N SER A 404 -3.57 2.37 -10.08
CA SER A 404 -4.66 2.61 -9.13
C SER A 404 -5.98 2.00 -9.61
N GLY A 405 -6.27 2.05 -10.92
CA GLY A 405 -7.42 1.36 -11.49
C GLY A 405 -7.30 -0.15 -11.40
N LYS A 406 -6.18 -0.70 -11.87
CA LYS A 406 -5.95 -2.16 -11.94
C LYS A 406 -5.98 -2.82 -10.56
N TRP A 407 -5.37 -2.19 -9.55
CA TRP A 407 -5.26 -2.74 -8.19
C TRP A 407 -6.47 -2.47 -7.29
N THR A 408 -7.49 -1.75 -7.78
CA THR A 408 -8.72 -1.47 -7.01
C THR A 408 -9.96 -2.08 -7.68
N VAL A 409 -10.62 -1.32 -8.53
CA VAL A 409 -11.94 -1.65 -9.12
C VAL A 409 -11.87 -2.05 -10.60
N GLY A 410 -10.67 -2.11 -11.16
CA GLY A 410 -10.42 -2.28 -12.59
C GLY A 410 -10.30 -0.97 -13.35
N LEU A 411 -9.32 -0.90 -14.26
CA LEU A 411 -8.99 0.31 -15.01
C LEU A 411 -10.18 0.88 -15.78
N VAL A 412 -10.92 0.03 -16.48
CA VAL A 412 -12.09 0.45 -17.28
C VAL A 412 -13.19 1.03 -16.38
N THR A 413 -13.46 0.39 -15.25
CA THR A 413 -14.44 0.88 -14.26
C THR A 413 -14.04 2.25 -13.72
N LEU A 414 -12.76 2.44 -13.42
CA LEU A 414 -12.24 3.72 -12.92
C LEU A 414 -12.34 4.80 -13.99
N LEU A 415 -11.95 4.51 -15.24
CA LEU A 415 -12.09 5.43 -16.37
C LEU A 415 -13.53 5.85 -16.57
N MET A 416 -14.46 4.90 -16.63
CA MET A 416 -15.88 5.20 -16.80
C MET A 416 -16.46 6.01 -15.64
N THR A 417 -16.04 5.73 -14.42
CA THR A 417 -16.42 6.51 -13.24
C THR A 417 -15.92 7.96 -13.36
N SER A 418 -14.67 8.14 -13.77
CA SER A 418 -14.07 9.46 -13.97
C SER A 418 -14.81 10.26 -15.05
N VAL A 419 -15.23 9.61 -16.15
CA VAL A 419 -16.04 10.23 -17.20
C VAL A 419 -17.42 10.63 -16.66
N VAL A 420 -18.08 9.78 -15.85
CA VAL A 420 -19.37 10.13 -15.23
C VAL A 420 -19.23 11.36 -14.33
N LEU A 421 -18.17 11.42 -13.52
CA LEU A 421 -17.90 12.54 -12.64
C LEU A 421 -17.61 13.82 -13.42
N LEU A 422 -16.76 13.74 -14.46
CA LEU A 422 -16.42 14.89 -15.30
C LEU A 422 -17.65 15.45 -16.04
N VAL A 423 -18.41 14.57 -16.72
CA VAL A 423 -19.64 14.96 -17.43
C VAL A 423 -20.66 15.51 -16.43
N GLY A 424 -20.86 14.85 -15.30
CA GLY A 424 -21.75 15.33 -14.23
C GLY A 424 -21.35 16.71 -13.69
N PHE A 425 -20.05 16.96 -13.54
CA PHE A 425 -19.53 18.27 -13.14
C PHE A 425 -19.80 19.34 -14.19
N LEU A 426 -19.47 19.07 -15.46
CA LEU A 426 -19.66 20.03 -16.57
C LEU A 426 -21.13 20.42 -16.78
N PHE A 427 -22.06 19.50 -16.56
CA PHE A 427 -23.49 19.74 -16.73
C PHE A 427 -24.25 20.03 -15.44
N GLY A 428 -23.57 20.21 -14.31
CA GLY A 428 -24.20 20.49 -13.01
C GLY A 428 -25.06 19.35 -12.47
N ALA A 429 -24.85 18.12 -12.96
CA ALA A 429 -25.63 16.92 -12.65
C ALA A 429 -24.78 15.83 -11.96
N LEU A 430 -23.91 16.23 -11.02
CA LEU A 430 -23.06 15.29 -10.30
C LEU A 430 -23.89 14.24 -9.57
N PRO A 431 -23.58 12.93 -9.75
CA PRO A 431 -24.24 11.86 -9.03
C PRO A 431 -23.85 11.79 -7.54
N LEU A 432 -22.88 12.61 -7.12
CA LEU A 432 -22.38 12.69 -5.74
C LEU A 432 -23.01 13.89 -5.03
N PRO A 433 -23.94 13.69 -4.08
CA PRO A 433 -24.61 14.79 -3.42
C PRO A 433 -23.73 15.49 -2.38
N GLY A 434 -23.53 16.79 -2.55
CA GLY A 434 -22.99 17.69 -1.55
C GLY A 434 -21.48 17.89 -1.56
N ARG A 435 -21.05 19.00 -0.92
CA ARG A 435 -19.65 19.46 -0.89
C ARG A 435 -18.70 18.54 -0.11
N ARG A 436 -19.23 17.56 0.67
CA ARG A 436 -18.42 16.64 1.49
C ARG A 436 -17.55 15.67 0.69
N TRP A 437 -17.85 15.50 -0.60
CA TRP A 437 -17.03 14.69 -1.51
C TRP A 437 -15.75 15.40 -1.97
N LEU A 438 -15.75 16.74 -1.92
CA LEU A 438 -14.60 17.52 -2.39
C LEU A 438 -13.29 17.16 -1.68
N PRO A 439 -13.19 17.10 -0.33
CA PRO A 439 -11.93 16.70 0.30
C PRO A 439 -11.52 15.26 -0.01
N ILE A 440 -12.45 14.35 -0.33
CA ILE A 440 -12.13 12.99 -0.78
C ILE A 440 -11.41 13.04 -2.14
N VAL A 441 -11.95 13.76 -3.11
CA VAL A 441 -11.32 13.94 -4.43
C VAL A 441 -9.97 14.65 -4.30
N LEU A 442 -9.93 15.73 -3.52
CA LEU A 442 -8.69 16.48 -3.31
C LEU A 442 -7.62 15.66 -2.57
N ALA A 443 -8.00 14.73 -1.68
CA ALA A 443 -7.04 13.84 -1.01
C ALA A 443 -6.37 12.88 -2.00
N ILE A 444 -7.12 12.34 -2.98
CA ILE A 444 -6.55 11.54 -4.06
C ILE A 444 -5.57 12.38 -4.87
N VAL A 445 -6.00 13.56 -5.32
CA VAL A 445 -5.19 14.46 -6.16
C VAL A 445 -3.92 14.89 -5.43
N SER A 446 -4.04 15.33 -4.18
CA SER A 446 -2.89 15.81 -3.38
C SER A 446 -1.88 14.69 -3.11
N LEU A 447 -2.31 13.44 -2.93
CA LEU A 447 -1.40 12.31 -2.78
C LEU A 447 -0.59 12.08 -4.06
N HIS A 448 -1.23 12.09 -5.23
CA HIS A 448 -0.53 11.93 -6.50
C HIS A 448 0.44 13.09 -6.74
N LEU A 449 0.02 14.33 -6.45
CA LEU A 449 0.87 15.53 -6.59
C LEU A 449 2.08 15.50 -5.64
N ALA A 450 1.89 15.05 -4.39
CA ALA A 450 2.98 14.95 -3.42
C ALA A 450 4.09 13.97 -3.84
N HIS A 451 3.76 13.00 -4.68
CA HIS A 451 4.74 12.00 -5.17
C HIS A 451 5.21 12.27 -6.61
N VAL A 452 4.85 13.39 -7.23
CA VAL A 452 5.42 13.81 -8.54
C VAL A 452 6.95 13.92 -8.45
N PRO A 453 7.54 14.58 -7.42
CA PRO A 453 8.99 14.69 -7.32
C PRO A 453 9.65 13.43 -6.72
N TYR A 454 9.21 12.25 -7.14
CA TYR A 454 9.82 10.99 -6.71
C TYR A 454 10.07 10.05 -7.89
N TRP A 455 11.34 9.75 -8.12
CA TRP A 455 11.84 9.05 -9.30
C TRP A 455 11.36 7.60 -9.41
N TYR A 456 11.28 6.89 -8.28
CA TYR A 456 10.90 5.49 -8.28
C TYR A 456 9.39 5.29 -8.48
N ALA A 457 9.02 4.50 -9.47
CA ALA A 457 7.62 4.20 -9.75
C ALA A 457 6.93 3.44 -8.60
N GLY A 458 7.68 2.56 -7.92
CA GLY A 458 7.20 1.81 -6.75
C GLY A 458 6.94 0.33 -7.03
N ILE A 459 6.71 -0.44 -5.96
CA ILE A 459 6.27 -1.83 -6.04
C ILE A 459 4.94 -1.87 -6.80
N MET A 460 4.82 -2.71 -7.83
CA MET A 460 3.67 -2.76 -8.75
C MET A 460 3.33 -1.39 -9.37
N ASN A 461 4.29 -0.48 -9.48
CA ASN A 461 4.10 0.91 -9.92
C ASN A 461 2.97 1.66 -9.20
N TRP A 462 2.54 1.20 -8.02
CA TRP A 462 1.38 1.70 -7.31
C TRP A 462 1.63 2.09 -5.86
N HIS A 463 2.67 1.56 -5.24
CA HIS A 463 2.86 1.61 -3.80
C HIS A 463 2.87 3.05 -3.22
N TYR A 464 3.34 4.07 -3.94
CA TYR A 464 3.36 5.44 -3.43
C TYR A 464 1.98 6.11 -3.37
N VAL A 465 1.01 5.60 -4.13
CA VAL A 465 -0.36 6.10 -4.15
C VAL A 465 -1.38 5.06 -3.67
N PHE A 466 -0.90 3.98 -3.07
CA PHE A 466 -1.71 2.88 -2.52
C PHE A 466 -2.85 3.39 -1.64
N GLU A 467 -2.58 4.38 -0.79
CA GLU A 467 -3.56 4.92 0.16
C GLU A 467 -4.73 5.65 -0.53
N SER A 468 -4.62 5.98 -1.81
CA SER A 468 -5.76 6.49 -2.60
C SER A 468 -6.78 5.41 -2.97
N GLY A 469 -6.40 4.12 -2.94
CA GLY A 469 -7.23 3.00 -3.40
C GLY A 469 -8.64 2.97 -2.81
N PRO A 470 -8.81 2.96 -1.48
CA PRO A 470 -10.13 2.98 -0.85
C PRO A 470 -10.96 4.23 -1.16
N PHE A 471 -10.32 5.36 -1.44
CA PHE A 471 -11.02 6.60 -1.83
C PHE A 471 -11.54 6.51 -3.26
N TRP A 472 -10.83 5.83 -4.16
CA TRP A 472 -11.36 5.45 -5.48
C TRP A 472 -12.57 4.52 -5.34
N CYS A 473 -12.51 3.52 -4.46
CA CYS A 473 -13.65 2.65 -4.17
C CYS A 473 -14.88 3.43 -3.66
N LEU A 474 -14.66 4.46 -2.83
CA LEU A 474 -15.72 5.37 -2.37
C LEU A 474 -16.37 6.12 -3.54
N LEU A 475 -15.58 6.68 -4.45
CA LEU A 475 -16.11 7.41 -5.62
C LEU A 475 -16.93 6.49 -6.53
N VAL A 476 -16.41 5.29 -6.82
CA VAL A 476 -17.12 4.27 -7.62
C VAL A 476 -18.43 3.86 -6.94
N ALA A 477 -18.41 3.61 -5.63
CA ALA A 477 -19.62 3.27 -4.86
C ALA A 477 -20.65 4.40 -4.88
N GLY A 478 -20.20 5.66 -4.71
CA GLY A 478 -21.06 6.84 -4.78
C GLY A 478 -21.71 6.99 -6.14
N VAL A 479 -20.95 6.88 -7.22
CA VAL A 479 -21.45 6.94 -8.60
C VAL A 479 -22.44 5.79 -8.86
N THR A 480 -22.12 4.56 -8.44
CA THR A 480 -22.99 3.39 -8.63
C THR A 480 -24.35 3.60 -7.97
N VAL A 481 -24.38 3.99 -6.70
CA VAL A 481 -25.65 4.24 -5.98
C VAL A 481 -26.40 5.42 -6.58
N GLY A 482 -25.70 6.48 -7.01
CA GLY A 482 -26.29 7.61 -7.72
C GLY A 482 -26.94 7.19 -9.04
N LEU A 483 -26.29 6.36 -9.83
CA LEU A 483 -26.84 5.81 -11.08
C LEU A 483 -28.10 4.96 -10.81
N TRP A 484 -28.13 4.14 -9.76
CA TRP A 484 -29.34 3.39 -9.36
C TRP A 484 -30.48 4.33 -9.00
N GLN A 485 -30.23 5.43 -8.30
CA GLN A 485 -31.26 6.41 -7.96
C GLN A 485 -31.82 7.10 -9.22
N VAL A 486 -30.94 7.49 -10.16
CA VAL A 486 -31.35 8.07 -11.44
C VAL A 486 -32.14 7.06 -12.29
N ALA A 487 -31.63 5.84 -12.42
CA ALA A 487 -32.25 4.75 -13.19
C ALA A 487 -33.67 4.42 -12.65
N GLY A 488 -33.83 4.43 -11.33
CA GLY A 488 -35.15 4.25 -10.70
C GLY A 488 -36.14 5.36 -11.02
N ARG A 489 -35.68 6.62 -11.06
CA ARG A 489 -36.53 7.77 -11.42
C ARG A 489 -36.94 7.75 -12.90
N VAL A 490 -36.07 7.27 -13.78
CA VAL A 490 -36.29 7.24 -15.25
C VAL A 490 -36.96 5.93 -15.71
N GLY A 491 -37.13 4.96 -14.79
CA GLY A 491 -37.71 3.65 -15.12
C GLY A 491 -36.83 2.77 -16.02
N ARG A 492 -35.48 2.97 -16.00
CA ARG A 492 -34.50 2.21 -16.79
C ARG A 492 -33.43 1.52 -15.94
N PRO A 493 -33.75 0.56 -15.09
CA PRO A 493 -32.81 -0.11 -14.21
C PRO A 493 -31.76 -0.96 -14.94
N GLY A 494 -31.98 -1.29 -16.24
CA GLY A 494 -31.03 -2.06 -17.03
C GLY A 494 -29.65 -1.44 -17.13
N LEU A 495 -29.57 -0.10 -17.26
CA LEU A 495 -28.27 0.63 -17.25
C LEU A 495 -27.54 0.51 -15.91
N ALA A 496 -28.27 0.58 -14.81
CA ALA A 496 -27.67 0.45 -13.47
C ALA A 496 -27.22 -1.01 -13.20
N LEU A 497 -27.96 -1.99 -13.69
CA LEU A 497 -27.56 -3.41 -13.66
C LEU A 497 -26.30 -3.65 -14.48
N ALA A 498 -26.25 -3.16 -15.72
CA ALA A 498 -25.08 -3.24 -16.58
C ALA A 498 -23.86 -2.59 -15.92
N TRP A 499 -24.05 -1.42 -15.30
CA TRP A 499 -22.99 -0.76 -14.53
C TRP A 499 -22.53 -1.62 -13.33
N SER A 500 -23.48 -2.18 -12.56
CA SER A 500 -23.15 -2.99 -11.38
C SER A 500 -22.37 -4.26 -11.74
N GLY A 501 -22.62 -4.84 -12.92
CA GLY A 501 -21.87 -5.98 -13.40
C GLY A 501 -20.41 -5.68 -13.71
N LEU A 502 -20.07 -4.46 -14.17
CA LEU A 502 -18.68 -4.03 -14.33
C LEU A 502 -17.88 -4.13 -13.03
N LEU A 503 -18.53 -3.89 -11.88
CA LEU A 503 -17.88 -3.98 -10.58
C LEU A 503 -17.47 -5.41 -10.21
N LEU A 504 -18.05 -6.43 -10.83
CA LEU A 504 -17.72 -7.84 -10.60
C LEU A 504 -16.54 -8.31 -11.46
N VAL A 505 -16.26 -7.62 -12.57
CA VAL A 505 -15.17 -8.02 -13.48
C VAL A 505 -13.82 -8.02 -12.77
N SER A 506 -13.50 -6.93 -12.07
CA SER A 506 -12.22 -6.81 -11.36
C SER A 506 -12.01 -7.89 -10.29
N PRO A 507 -12.93 -8.15 -9.32
CA PRO A 507 -12.77 -9.23 -8.37
C PRO A 507 -12.63 -10.61 -9.05
N VAL A 508 -13.43 -10.90 -10.08
CA VAL A 508 -13.36 -12.18 -10.77
C VAL A 508 -12.00 -12.38 -11.43
N THR A 509 -11.54 -11.43 -12.22
CA THR A 509 -10.23 -11.53 -12.91
C THR A 509 -9.03 -11.42 -11.97
N SER A 510 -9.24 -10.87 -10.77
CA SER A 510 -8.18 -10.76 -9.78
C SER A 510 -7.93 -12.04 -9.00
N TYR A 511 -9.00 -12.79 -8.66
CA TYR A 511 -8.90 -13.95 -7.77
C TYR A 511 -9.06 -15.29 -8.49
N GLN A 512 -9.69 -15.32 -9.69
CA GLN A 512 -9.84 -16.55 -10.48
C GLN A 512 -8.75 -16.62 -11.54
N SER A 513 -8.04 -17.75 -11.55
CA SER A 513 -7.14 -18.08 -12.66
C SER A 513 -7.93 -18.78 -13.75
N PHE A 514 -7.67 -18.42 -14.99
CA PHE A 514 -8.25 -19.04 -16.20
C PHE A 514 -7.20 -19.83 -16.98
N GLU A 515 -6.07 -20.16 -16.33
CA GLU A 515 -5.03 -21.01 -16.89
C GLU A 515 -5.54 -22.45 -17.11
N PRO A 516 -5.00 -23.20 -18.09
CA PRO A 516 -3.94 -22.79 -19.02
C PRO A 516 -4.45 -22.06 -20.26
N VAL A 517 -5.76 -21.87 -20.41
CA VAL A 517 -6.35 -21.38 -21.68
C VAL A 517 -6.20 -19.87 -21.85
N TRP A 518 -6.42 -19.09 -20.74
CA TRP A 518 -6.50 -17.63 -20.91
C TRP A 518 -5.36 -16.89 -20.20
N SER A 519 -5.46 -16.70 -18.91
CA SER A 519 -4.47 -15.92 -18.17
C SER A 519 -4.46 -16.32 -16.69
N PRO A 520 -3.30 -16.21 -16.00
CA PRO A 520 -3.30 -16.24 -14.55
C PRO A 520 -4.14 -15.09 -13.99
N SER A 521 -4.61 -15.25 -12.75
CA SER A 521 -5.28 -14.16 -12.03
C SER A 521 -4.30 -13.02 -11.76
N ARG A 522 -4.81 -11.80 -11.54
CA ARG A 522 -3.97 -10.65 -11.14
C ARG A 522 -3.15 -10.95 -9.87
N ILE A 523 -3.76 -11.63 -8.90
CA ILE A 523 -3.06 -12.08 -7.68
C ILE A 523 -1.98 -13.10 -8.05
N GLY A 524 -2.23 -14.03 -8.96
CA GLY A 524 -1.24 -15.00 -9.42
C GLY A 524 -0.01 -14.34 -10.05
N LEU A 525 -0.22 -13.34 -10.92
CA LEU A 525 0.87 -12.56 -11.52
C LEU A 525 1.71 -11.84 -10.45
N ALA A 526 1.04 -11.16 -9.52
CA ALA A 526 1.72 -10.43 -8.45
C ALA A 526 2.48 -11.34 -7.47
N VAL A 527 1.86 -12.48 -7.09
CA VAL A 527 2.51 -13.48 -6.25
C VAL A 527 3.71 -14.09 -6.97
N GLY A 528 3.64 -14.29 -8.29
CA GLY A 528 4.78 -14.74 -9.09
C GLY A 528 5.95 -13.76 -9.02
N GLU A 529 5.69 -12.47 -9.19
CA GLU A 529 6.70 -11.41 -9.16
C GLU A 529 7.34 -11.24 -7.78
N VAL A 530 6.53 -11.08 -6.73
CA VAL A 530 7.04 -10.90 -5.35
C VAL A 530 7.58 -12.22 -4.78
N GLY A 531 6.97 -13.34 -5.12
CA GLY A 531 7.33 -14.67 -4.65
C GLY A 531 8.74 -15.09 -5.04
N PHE A 532 9.25 -14.62 -6.18
CA PHE A 532 10.63 -14.90 -6.58
C PHE A 532 11.64 -14.46 -5.52
N ALA A 533 11.57 -13.21 -5.04
CA ALA A 533 12.48 -12.70 -4.02
C ALA A 533 12.32 -13.45 -2.68
N ARG A 534 11.08 -13.75 -2.27
CA ARG A 534 10.79 -14.55 -1.07
C ARG A 534 11.43 -15.93 -1.13
N LYS A 535 11.36 -16.60 -2.28
CA LYS A 535 11.99 -17.91 -2.49
C LYS A 535 13.51 -17.85 -2.39
N LYS A 536 14.15 -16.86 -2.98
CA LYS A 536 15.59 -16.65 -2.87
C LYS A 536 16.04 -16.53 -1.41
N HIS A 537 15.31 -15.78 -0.59
CA HIS A 537 15.58 -15.69 0.84
C HIS A 537 15.39 -17.04 1.55
N GLU A 538 14.35 -17.82 1.19
CA GLU A 538 14.11 -19.14 1.79
C GLU A 538 15.16 -20.17 1.35
N GLU A 539 15.58 -20.16 0.09
CA GLU A 539 16.67 -20.98 -0.44
C GLU A 539 17.99 -20.73 0.33
N PHE A 540 18.34 -19.46 0.51
CA PHE A 540 19.50 -19.07 1.31
C PHE A 540 19.40 -19.56 2.76
N ARG A 541 18.28 -19.33 3.43
CA ARG A 541 18.05 -19.78 4.81
C ARG A 541 18.12 -21.30 4.93
N SER A 542 17.53 -22.01 3.98
CA SER A 542 17.55 -23.47 3.95
C SER A 542 18.95 -24.02 3.72
N LEU A 543 19.73 -23.43 2.80
CA LEU A 543 21.13 -23.78 2.58
C LEU A 543 21.97 -23.59 3.85
N VAL A 544 21.80 -22.45 4.52
CA VAL A 544 22.50 -22.15 5.77
C VAL A 544 22.12 -23.15 6.86
N ARG A 545 20.83 -23.43 7.09
CA ARG A 545 20.36 -24.42 8.07
C ARG A 545 20.95 -25.82 7.82
N GLN A 546 21.01 -26.25 6.57
CA GLN A 546 21.57 -27.57 6.19
C GLN A 546 23.07 -27.68 6.44
N ARG A 547 23.84 -26.61 6.23
CA ARG A 547 25.30 -26.59 6.32
C ARG A 547 25.82 -26.27 7.71
N VAL A 548 25.17 -25.36 8.41
CA VAL A 548 25.59 -24.90 9.75
C VAL A 548 25.07 -25.84 10.84
N LYS A 549 23.92 -26.47 10.64
CA LYS A 549 23.23 -27.33 11.62
C LYS A 549 22.95 -26.56 12.92
N GLU A 550 23.39 -27.09 14.08
CA GLU A 550 23.17 -26.54 15.43
C GLU A 550 24.32 -25.65 15.91
N ASP A 551 25.37 -25.45 15.12
CA ASP A 551 26.54 -24.68 15.52
C ASP A 551 26.28 -23.17 15.49
N ARG A 552 27.03 -22.44 16.30
CA ARG A 552 27.09 -20.98 16.18
C ARG A 552 27.94 -20.61 14.96
N ALA A 553 27.37 -19.79 14.07
CA ALA A 553 28.04 -19.41 12.83
C ALA A 553 27.92 -17.91 12.52
N LEU A 554 28.85 -17.45 11.69
CA LEU A 554 28.79 -16.18 10.99
C LEU A 554 28.88 -16.48 9.48
N VAL A 555 27.84 -16.10 8.75
CA VAL A 555 27.79 -16.23 7.28
C VAL A 555 28.06 -14.88 6.67
N LEU A 556 29.17 -14.75 5.99
CA LEU A 556 29.56 -13.54 5.26
C LEU A 556 28.99 -13.62 3.84
N VAL A 557 28.15 -12.70 3.47
CA VAL A 557 27.52 -12.63 2.15
C VAL A 557 28.38 -11.77 1.22
N ASP A 558 28.84 -12.38 0.14
CA ASP A 558 29.41 -11.68 -1.02
C ASP A 558 28.27 -11.41 -1.99
N PRO A 559 27.83 -10.13 -2.15
CA PRO A 559 26.62 -9.79 -2.89
C PRO A 559 26.79 -10.05 -4.38
N ASP A 560 25.69 -10.38 -5.06
CA ASP A 560 25.63 -10.37 -6.52
C ASP A 560 25.48 -8.91 -7.02
N PRO A 561 26.48 -8.39 -7.76
CA PRO A 561 26.38 -7.01 -8.27
C PRO A 561 25.23 -6.80 -9.28
N ALA A 562 24.74 -7.89 -9.88
CA ALA A 562 23.64 -7.83 -10.84
C ALA A 562 22.26 -7.87 -10.16
N ASP A 563 22.18 -8.35 -8.92
CA ASP A 563 20.92 -8.44 -8.16
C ASP A 563 20.84 -7.33 -7.11
N ARG A 564 20.16 -6.26 -7.45
CA ARG A 564 19.92 -5.09 -6.59
C ARG A 564 18.73 -5.25 -5.64
N HIS A 565 17.90 -6.27 -5.86
CA HIS A 565 16.64 -6.42 -5.14
C HIS A 565 16.74 -7.32 -3.92
N ILE A 566 17.77 -8.16 -3.83
CA ILE A 566 17.93 -9.15 -2.77
C ILE A 566 19.20 -8.86 -1.97
N ASP A 567 19.03 -8.58 -0.69
CA ASP A 567 20.13 -8.48 0.28
C ASP A 567 19.89 -9.50 1.40
N PHE A 568 20.78 -10.48 1.49
CA PHE A 568 20.68 -11.54 2.48
C PHE A 568 21.20 -11.14 3.87
N VAL A 569 21.82 -9.97 4.02
CA VAL A 569 22.30 -9.46 5.31
C VAL A 569 21.11 -8.98 6.13
N VAL A 570 20.55 -9.92 6.89
CA VAL A 570 19.39 -9.70 7.76
C VAL A 570 19.64 -10.34 9.10
N ASN A 571 19.58 -9.56 10.18
CA ASN A 571 19.79 -10.03 11.54
C ASN A 571 18.69 -9.54 12.48
N GLU A 572 18.66 -10.14 13.66
CA GLU A 572 17.92 -9.60 14.79
C GLU A 572 18.66 -8.41 15.41
N PRO A 573 17.95 -7.48 16.05
CA PRO A 573 18.55 -6.26 16.58
C PRO A 573 19.66 -6.48 17.61
N THR A 574 19.55 -7.53 18.43
CA THR A 574 20.52 -7.86 19.50
C THR A 574 21.80 -8.56 19.01
N LEU A 575 21.81 -9.06 17.78
CA LEU A 575 22.92 -9.86 17.22
C LEU A 575 23.30 -11.11 18.06
N ASP A 576 22.35 -11.68 18.80
CA ASP A 576 22.56 -12.83 19.68
C ASP A 576 22.23 -14.18 19.02
N ALA A 577 21.62 -14.17 17.83
CA ALA A 577 21.20 -15.36 17.11
C ALA A 577 22.33 -16.37 16.92
N ALA A 578 22.00 -17.65 16.90
CA ALA A 578 22.97 -18.72 16.65
C ALA A 578 23.70 -18.51 15.32
N VAL A 579 22.98 -18.10 14.28
CA VAL A 579 23.57 -17.72 12.99
C VAL A 579 23.44 -16.21 12.81
N LEU A 580 24.57 -15.55 12.61
CA LEU A 580 24.65 -14.16 12.20
C LEU A 580 24.98 -14.09 10.72
N VAL A 581 24.41 -13.11 10.04
CA VAL A 581 24.68 -12.87 8.62
C VAL A 581 25.37 -11.51 8.48
N GLY A 582 26.56 -11.51 7.92
CA GLY A 582 27.37 -10.31 7.73
C GLY A 582 27.68 -10.06 6.26
N ARG A 583 28.03 -8.82 5.95
CA ARG A 583 28.50 -8.44 4.60
C ARG A 583 29.97 -8.80 4.42
N TYR A 584 30.30 -9.47 3.32
CA TYR A 584 31.69 -9.77 2.99
C TYR A 584 32.39 -8.54 2.42
N VAL A 585 33.15 -7.85 3.25
CA VAL A 585 33.88 -6.61 2.91
C VAL A 585 35.36 -6.73 3.26
N PRO A 586 36.12 -7.62 2.59
CA PRO A 586 37.50 -7.97 2.99
C PRO A 586 38.47 -6.78 2.93
N LYS A 587 38.20 -5.77 2.12
CA LYS A 587 39.01 -4.53 2.05
C LYS A 587 38.85 -3.66 3.30
N VAL A 588 37.68 -3.68 3.94
CA VAL A 588 37.36 -2.87 5.12
C VAL A 588 37.57 -3.67 6.42
N VAL A 589 37.12 -4.93 6.42
CA VAL A 589 37.29 -5.85 7.55
C VAL A 589 37.98 -7.12 7.04
N PRO A 590 39.31 -7.21 7.18
CA PRO A 590 40.06 -8.40 6.76
C PRO A 590 39.56 -9.67 7.46
N LEU A 591 39.60 -10.79 6.76
CA LEU A 591 39.11 -12.06 7.27
C LEU A 591 39.77 -12.50 8.58
N SER A 592 41.07 -12.21 8.75
CA SER A 592 41.81 -12.43 10.01
C SER A 592 41.19 -11.68 11.19
N LYS A 593 40.74 -10.44 10.98
CA LYS A 593 40.04 -9.64 12.00
C LYS A 593 38.68 -10.23 12.32
N VAL A 594 37.95 -10.74 11.31
CA VAL A 594 36.66 -11.44 11.51
C VAL A 594 36.85 -12.68 12.36
N LEU A 595 37.82 -13.54 12.03
CA LEU A 595 38.12 -14.76 12.77
C LEU A 595 38.53 -14.47 14.22
N GLY A 596 39.26 -13.36 14.48
CA GLY A 596 39.62 -12.91 15.83
C GLY A 596 38.43 -12.35 16.62
N ALA A 597 37.53 -11.62 15.95
CA ALA A 597 36.35 -11.01 16.61
C ALA A 597 35.26 -12.05 16.96
N PHE A 598 35.19 -13.17 16.22
CA PHE A 598 34.17 -14.22 16.41
C PHE A 598 34.80 -15.59 16.68
N PRO A 599 35.62 -15.77 17.75
CA PRO A 599 36.37 -17.01 17.99
C PRO A 599 35.48 -18.24 18.22
N GLN A 600 34.26 -18.04 18.71
CA GLN A 600 33.31 -19.11 19.03
C GLN A 600 32.31 -19.42 17.91
N ARG A 601 32.45 -18.78 16.73
CA ARG A 601 31.57 -19.01 15.59
C ARG A 601 32.35 -19.64 14.44
N ARG A 602 31.76 -20.61 13.77
CA ARG A 602 32.24 -21.06 12.47
C ARG A 602 31.98 -19.97 11.45
N VAL A 603 32.93 -19.70 10.58
CA VAL A 603 32.80 -18.63 9.57
C VAL A 603 32.60 -19.26 8.20
N PHE A 604 31.57 -18.82 7.51
CA PHE A 604 31.24 -19.22 6.15
C PHE A 604 31.25 -17.99 5.24
N VAL A 605 31.53 -18.20 3.96
CA VAL A 605 31.32 -17.21 2.90
C VAL A 605 30.26 -17.75 1.94
N PHE A 606 29.23 -16.98 1.73
CA PHE A 606 28.19 -17.23 0.74
C PHE A 606 28.39 -16.32 -0.45
N GLU A 607 28.63 -16.89 -1.62
CA GLU A 607 28.72 -16.18 -2.89
C GLU A 607 27.34 -16.12 -3.52
N ALA A 608 26.66 -14.97 -3.47
CA ALA A 608 25.28 -14.83 -3.91
C ALA A 608 25.12 -15.12 -5.42
N GLN A 609 26.09 -14.74 -6.23
CA GLN A 609 26.09 -14.96 -7.67
C GLN A 609 26.06 -16.45 -8.05
N THR A 610 26.76 -17.29 -7.31
CA THR A 610 26.90 -18.73 -7.59
C THR A 610 26.02 -19.61 -6.71
N GLY A 611 25.43 -19.04 -5.65
CA GLY A 611 24.68 -19.78 -4.62
C GLY A 611 25.56 -20.71 -3.77
N ARG A 612 26.88 -20.52 -3.75
CA ARG A 612 27.83 -21.41 -3.05
C ARG A 612 28.10 -20.93 -1.64
N LEU A 613 27.97 -21.84 -0.68
CA LEU A 613 28.35 -21.64 0.72
C LEU A 613 29.60 -22.46 1.03
N ARG A 614 30.71 -21.79 1.37
CA ARG A 614 31.98 -22.41 1.74
C ARG A 614 32.39 -22.05 3.16
N GLU A 615 32.91 -23.02 3.90
CA GLU A 615 33.47 -22.78 5.22
C GLU A 615 34.91 -22.23 5.10
N VAL A 616 35.20 -21.24 5.93
CA VAL A 616 36.54 -20.65 6.05
C VAL A 616 37.30 -21.47 7.12
N ARG A 617 38.35 -22.15 6.71
CA ARG A 617 39.25 -22.82 7.65
C ARG A 617 40.07 -21.76 8.40
N ARG A 618 40.22 -21.94 9.72
CA ARG A 618 41.07 -21.09 10.56
C ARG A 618 42.54 -21.34 10.30
#